data_139e27b6dfd7de25d60a3c2f3f9006d6
#
_entry.id   139e27b6dfd7de25d60a3c2f3f9006d6
#
_cell.length_a   1.000
_cell.length_b   1.000
_cell.length_c   1.000
_cell.angle_alpha   90.00
_cell.angle_beta   90.00
_cell.angle_gamma   90.00
#
_symmetry.space_group_name_H-M   'P 1'
#
loop_
_entity.id
_entity.type
_entity.pdbx_description
1 polymer ?
#
loop_
_entity_poly.entity_id
_entity_poly.type
_entity_poly.pdbx_seq_one_letter_code
_entity_poly.pdbx_strand_id
1 'polypeptide(L)'
;MQNSLPIELISIVRNLEEKARSVGLDFFTTMFELVDYKQLNEIAAYGGFPTRYPHWRWGMEYERLSKSYTYGLSVIYEMVINNDPCYAYLLRANSLVAQKTVVAHVYGHSDFFKNNFWFSKTNRKMLNQMANHATIVRKIIDEVGQEEVENFIDVCLSLENLIDIQAPFKAKPKTLTQEQKEKAIHQPVTKIESKPYMDSYVNPNDFLEKQQSRIVEQAKKLQSFPEEPVQDVLKFLIEYAPMSTWQRRVLSMIRDENYYFAPQAQTKILNEGWATYWHSKMMTSIAPLDASEIIDYCDHYSGVVASQPGQINPYRLGVELLRHIEERWDKGRFGKSYVETDDPKTRRDWNTSINLGAKKLFEVRSLHNDVTFIDEFLDEDFCHKSKMFLYDYNTRTGKFVISNRDFKEIKKTILKQLTNIGQPIIKVIDGNFKNRGELLLHHFHDGDDLKYDYLLECIKNIYKIWTRPVHIETLVENVKRRIAFDGNTHTIEKI
;
A
#
# COMPACT_ATOMS: atom_id res chain seq x y z
N MET A 1 -16.13 -16.86 -27.91
CA MET A 1 -16.09 -15.69 -28.84
C MET A 1 -14.83 -14.92 -28.57
N GLN A 2 -14.03 -14.61 -29.59
CA GLN A 2 -12.81 -13.79 -29.40
C GLN A 2 -13.23 -12.41 -28.89
N ASN A 3 -12.70 -11.98 -27.76
CA ASN A 3 -12.86 -10.62 -27.20
C ASN A 3 -12.07 -9.56 -28.00
N SER A 4 -12.09 -9.68 -29.33
CA SER A 4 -11.38 -8.76 -30.23
C SER A 4 -12.08 -7.40 -30.24
N LEU A 5 -11.27 -6.34 -30.18
CA LEU A 5 -11.79 -4.97 -30.30
C LEU A 5 -12.45 -4.73 -31.66
N PRO A 6 -13.54 -3.96 -31.74
CA PRO A 6 -14.08 -3.43 -32.99
C PRO A 6 -13.01 -2.57 -33.70
N ILE A 7 -13.06 -2.50 -35.04
CA ILE A 7 -12.08 -1.76 -35.88
C ILE A 7 -12.01 -0.29 -35.47
N GLU A 8 -13.15 0.32 -35.17
CA GLU A 8 -13.25 1.69 -34.71
C GLU A 8 -12.45 1.89 -33.40
N LEU A 9 -12.65 1.00 -32.41
CA LEU A 9 -11.94 1.08 -31.13
C LEU A 9 -10.43 0.81 -31.27
N ILE A 10 -10.03 -0.06 -32.21
CA ILE A 10 -8.61 -0.27 -32.55
C ILE A 10 -7.97 1.02 -33.03
N SER A 11 -8.66 1.78 -33.89
CA SER A 11 -8.13 3.06 -34.40
C SER A 11 -8.00 4.11 -33.30
N ILE A 12 -8.97 4.16 -32.36
CA ILE A 12 -8.94 5.04 -31.20
C ILE A 12 -7.77 4.68 -30.27
N VAL A 13 -7.61 3.40 -29.94
CA VAL A 13 -6.51 2.92 -29.10
C VAL A 13 -5.16 3.31 -29.66
N ARG A 14 -4.93 3.11 -30.97
CA ARG A 14 -3.67 3.48 -31.66
C ARG A 14 -3.43 4.98 -31.64
N ASN A 15 -4.43 5.78 -31.94
CA ASN A 15 -4.31 7.23 -31.91
C ASN A 15 -3.95 7.73 -30.51
N LEU A 16 -4.66 7.24 -29.48
CA LEU A 16 -4.38 7.63 -28.10
C LEU A 16 -3.02 7.12 -27.61
N GLU A 17 -2.56 5.95 -28.06
CA GLU A 17 -1.20 5.48 -27.79
C GLU A 17 -0.14 6.42 -28.34
N GLU A 18 -0.25 6.80 -29.63
CA GLU A 18 0.67 7.74 -30.27
C GLU A 18 0.70 9.09 -29.54
N LYS A 19 -0.48 9.60 -29.19
CA LYS A 19 -0.59 10.86 -28.44
C LYS A 19 0.00 10.76 -27.03
N ALA A 20 -0.26 9.66 -26.31
CA ALA A 20 0.31 9.42 -24.98
C ALA A 20 1.85 9.39 -25.03
N ARG A 21 2.43 8.70 -26.01
CA ARG A 21 3.88 8.66 -26.20
C ARG A 21 4.46 10.02 -26.60
N SER A 22 3.75 10.79 -27.42
CA SER A 22 4.20 12.13 -27.88
C SER A 22 4.35 13.13 -26.73
N VAL A 23 3.64 12.94 -25.63
CA VAL A 23 3.73 13.79 -24.43
C VAL A 23 4.66 13.23 -23.35
N GLY A 24 5.40 12.17 -23.66
CA GLY A 24 6.44 11.62 -22.80
C GLY A 24 6.00 10.47 -21.89
N LEU A 25 4.77 9.96 -22.03
CA LEU A 25 4.39 8.74 -21.31
C LEU A 25 5.15 7.53 -21.84
N ASP A 26 5.69 6.73 -20.94
CA ASP A 26 6.48 5.54 -21.24
C ASP A 26 5.88 4.32 -20.53
N PHE A 27 5.25 3.43 -21.29
CA PHE A 27 4.52 2.28 -20.75
C PHE A 27 4.85 0.99 -21.50
N PHE A 28 4.61 -0.15 -20.85
CA PHE A 28 4.66 -1.47 -21.48
C PHE A 28 3.56 -1.58 -22.54
N THR A 29 3.72 -2.53 -23.48
CA THR A 29 2.63 -2.85 -24.41
C THR A 29 1.35 -3.11 -23.60
N THR A 30 0.27 -2.42 -23.96
CA THR A 30 -1.01 -2.54 -23.28
C THR A 30 -2.01 -3.27 -24.19
N MET A 31 -2.51 -4.41 -23.70
CA MET A 31 -3.50 -5.24 -24.39
C MET A 31 -4.88 -4.89 -23.86
N PHE A 32 -5.77 -4.46 -24.76
CA PHE A 32 -7.17 -4.15 -24.41
C PHE A 32 -8.08 -5.28 -24.82
N GLU A 33 -8.97 -5.69 -23.93
CA GLU A 33 -10.02 -6.68 -24.18
C GLU A 33 -11.39 -6.09 -23.85
N LEU A 34 -12.38 -6.35 -24.72
CA LEU A 34 -13.73 -5.86 -24.54
C LEU A 34 -14.59 -6.96 -23.91
N VAL A 35 -15.06 -6.72 -22.69
CA VAL A 35 -15.81 -7.69 -21.88
C VAL A 35 -17.22 -7.19 -21.56
N ASP A 36 -18.14 -8.09 -21.27
CA ASP A 36 -19.44 -7.71 -20.73
C ASP A 36 -19.38 -7.45 -19.22
N TYR A 37 -20.48 -6.93 -18.65
CA TYR A 37 -20.50 -6.58 -17.23
C TYR A 37 -20.33 -7.79 -16.29
N LYS A 38 -20.78 -8.99 -16.71
CA LYS A 38 -20.66 -10.21 -15.90
C LYS A 38 -19.20 -10.64 -15.83
N GLN A 39 -18.52 -10.66 -16.98
CA GLN A 39 -17.09 -10.94 -17.08
C GLN A 39 -16.27 -9.92 -16.31
N LEU A 40 -16.61 -8.63 -16.41
CA LEU A 40 -15.90 -7.59 -15.69
C LEU A 40 -16.08 -7.72 -14.16
N ASN A 41 -17.29 -8.03 -13.70
CA ASN A 41 -17.54 -8.29 -12.28
C ASN A 41 -16.82 -9.56 -11.77
N GLU A 42 -16.69 -10.59 -12.58
CA GLU A 42 -15.93 -11.80 -12.27
C GLU A 42 -14.44 -11.48 -12.10
N ILE A 43 -13.86 -10.76 -13.07
CA ILE A 43 -12.47 -10.32 -13.02
C ILE A 43 -12.25 -9.42 -11.79
N ALA A 44 -13.17 -8.50 -11.51
CA ALA A 44 -13.08 -7.64 -10.33
C ALA A 44 -13.18 -8.42 -9.02
N ALA A 45 -14.08 -9.41 -8.93
CA ALA A 45 -14.21 -10.30 -7.78
C ALA A 45 -12.92 -11.09 -7.50
N TYR A 46 -12.16 -11.41 -8.55
CA TYR A 46 -10.85 -12.05 -8.46
C TYR A 46 -9.69 -11.07 -8.21
N GLY A 47 -9.99 -9.79 -7.89
CA GLY A 47 -8.96 -8.77 -7.65
C GLY A 47 -8.28 -8.29 -8.93
N GLY A 48 -8.97 -8.32 -10.08
CA GLY A 48 -8.48 -7.87 -11.38
C GLY A 48 -7.90 -8.98 -12.26
N PHE A 49 -7.88 -10.23 -11.81
CA PHE A 49 -7.32 -11.35 -12.57
C PHE A 49 -8.40 -12.22 -13.23
N PRO A 50 -8.17 -12.75 -14.43
CA PRO A 50 -9.15 -13.61 -15.11
C PRO A 50 -9.25 -15.01 -14.49
N THR A 51 -8.31 -15.40 -13.65
CA THR A 51 -8.25 -16.73 -13.02
C THR A 51 -7.77 -16.61 -11.59
N ARG A 52 -8.48 -17.29 -10.69
CA ARG A 52 -8.11 -17.40 -9.26
C ARG A 52 -8.31 -18.84 -8.77
N TYR A 53 -7.73 -19.18 -7.62
CA TYR A 53 -8.02 -20.45 -6.96
C TYR A 53 -9.47 -20.48 -6.43
N PRO A 54 -10.10 -21.68 -6.34
CA PRO A 54 -11.45 -21.81 -5.80
C PRO A 54 -11.50 -21.38 -4.33
N HIS A 55 -12.44 -20.49 -4.01
CA HIS A 55 -12.71 -20.08 -2.64
C HIS A 55 -14.07 -19.36 -2.57
N TRP A 56 -14.84 -19.57 -1.51
CA TRP A 56 -16.16 -18.98 -1.32
C TRP A 56 -16.17 -17.44 -1.34
N ARG A 57 -15.08 -16.81 -0.86
CA ARG A 57 -14.91 -15.33 -0.84
C ARG A 57 -15.13 -14.71 -2.23
N TRP A 58 -14.65 -15.34 -3.28
CA TRP A 58 -14.78 -14.80 -4.64
C TRP A 58 -16.22 -14.82 -5.14
N GLY A 59 -16.97 -15.85 -4.78
CA GLY A 59 -18.39 -15.94 -5.07
C GLY A 59 -19.20 -14.86 -4.36
N MET A 60 -18.93 -14.62 -3.09
CA MET A 60 -19.53 -13.55 -2.30
C MET A 60 -19.21 -12.16 -2.87
N GLU A 61 -17.96 -11.93 -3.27
CA GLU A 61 -17.55 -10.65 -3.87
C GLU A 61 -18.22 -10.43 -5.23
N TYR A 62 -18.30 -11.47 -6.06
CA TYR A 62 -19.04 -11.41 -7.32
C TYR A 62 -20.51 -11.04 -7.11
N GLU A 63 -21.18 -11.67 -6.16
CA GLU A 63 -22.58 -11.40 -5.82
C GLU A 63 -22.77 -9.94 -5.33
N ARG A 64 -21.87 -9.45 -4.50
CA ARG A 64 -21.86 -8.06 -4.03
C ARG A 64 -21.73 -7.06 -5.17
N LEU A 65 -20.76 -7.28 -6.07
CA LEU A 65 -20.50 -6.41 -7.22
C LEU A 65 -21.68 -6.45 -8.21
N SER A 66 -22.23 -7.63 -8.49
CA SER A 66 -23.37 -7.80 -9.39
C SER A 66 -24.63 -7.10 -8.88
N LYS A 67 -24.90 -7.18 -7.58
CA LYS A 67 -26.01 -6.46 -6.95
C LYS A 67 -25.77 -4.95 -7.00
N SER A 68 -24.57 -4.49 -6.67
CA SER A 68 -24.20 -3.07 -6.72
C SER A 68 -24.44 -2.49 -8.13
N TYR A 69 -24.04 -3.19 -9.17
CA TYR A 69 -24.30 -2.81 -10.56
C TYR A 69 -25.79 -2.79 -10.88
N THR A 70 -26.53 -3.85 -10.52
CA THR A 70 -27.96 -3.97 -10.81
C THR A 70 -28.79 -2.85 -10.18
N TYR A 71 -28.40 -2.39 -8.99
CA TYR A 71 -29.04 -1.27 -8.31
C TYR A 71 -28.48 0.10 -8.70
N GLY A 72 -27.54 0.17 -9.67
CA GLY A 72 -26.94 1.42 -10.12
C GLY A 72 -26.08 2.14 -9.07
N LEU A 73 -25.62 1.41 -8.04
CA LEU A 73 -24.84 1.98 -6.95
C LEU A 73 -23.36 2.17 -7.30
N SER A 74 -22.85 1.34 -8.21
CA SER A 74 -21.49 1.45 -8.73
C SER A 74 -21.38 0.82 -10.11
N VAL A 75 -20.47 1.36 -10.93
CA VAL A 75 -20.12 0.82 -12.25
C VAL A 75 -18.60 0.71 -12.31
N ILE A 76 -18.11 -0.47 -12.72
CA ILE A 76 -16.71 -0.66 -13.03
C ILE A 76 -16.52 -0.36 -14.50
N TYR A 77 -15.77 0.68 -14.83
CA TYR A 77 -15.54 1.09 -16.23
C TYR A 77 -14.38 0.35 -16.88
N GLU A 78 -13.35 0.04 -16.09
CA GLU A 78 -12.16 -0.67 -16.50
C GLU A 78 -11.54 -1.48 -15.36
N MET A 79 -10.70 -2.44 -15.75
CA MET A 79 -9.75 -3.11 -14.86
C MET A 79 -8.40 -3.16 -15.58
N VAL A 80 -7.32 -2.75 -14.91
CA VAL A 80 -5.97 -2.79 -15.46
C VAL A 80 -5.04 -3.60 -14.57
N ILE A 81 -4.27 -4.50 -15.18
CA ILE A 81 -3.34 -5.40 -14.49
C ILE A 81 -1.92 -4.90 -14.71
N ASN A 82 -1.19 -4.65 -13.61
CA ASN A 82 0.23 -4.37 -13.61
C ASN A 82 1.03 -5.62 -14.00
N ASN A 83 1.22 -5.81 -15.29
CA ASN A 83 1.90 -6.95 -15.90
C ASN A 83 2.71 -6.47 -17.12
N ASP A 84 3.60 -7.27 -17.66
CA ASP A 84 4.29 -7.00 -18.92
C ASP A 84 4.05 -8.18 -19.90
N PRO A 85 3.21 -7.97 -20.93
CA PRO A 85 2.42 -6.78 -21.27
C PRO A 85 1.33 -6.46 -20.25
N CYS A 86 0.92 -5.17 -20.12
CA CYS A 86 -0.26 -4.77 -19.34
C CYS A 86 -1.53 -5.29 -19.98
N TYR A 87 -2.51 -5.71 -19.17
CA TYR A 87 -3.84 -6.08 -19.65
C TYR A 87 -4.88 -5.13 -19.09
N ALA A 88 -5.77 -4.68 -19.94
CA ALA A 88 -6.88 -3.82 -19.57
C ALA A 88 -8.20 -4.35 -20.12
N TYR A 89 -9.20 -4.44 -19.25
CA TYR A 89 -10.55 -4.89 -19.62
C TYR A 89 -11.48 -3.68 -19.69
N LEU A 90 -12.10 -3.51 -20.85
CA LEU A 90 -13.03 -2.43 -21.14
C LEU A 90 -14.48 -2.95 -21.11
N LEU A 91 -15.37 -2.21 -20.47
CA LEU A 91 -16.79 -2.58 -20.45
C LEU A 91 -17.45 -2.31 -21.80
N ARG A 92 -18.03 -3.33 -22.42
CA ARG A 92 -18.72 -3.24 -23.73
C ARG A 92 -19.87 -2.23 -23.75
N ALA A 93 -20.55 -2.03 -22.63
CA ALA A 93 -21.67 -1.11 -22.52
C ALA A 93 -21.26 0.37 -22.40
N ASN A 94 -19.98 0.69 -22.28
CA ASN A 94 -19.51 2.07 -22.25
C ASN A 94 -19.81 2.78 -23.59
N SER A 95 -20.19 4.05 -23.50
CA SER A 95 -20.27 4.95 -24.66
C SER A 95 -18.88 5.13 -25.30
N LEU A 96 -18.83 5.58 -26.54
CA LEU A 96 -17.56 5.81 -27.25
C LEU A 96 -16.68 6.83 -26.51
N VAL A 97 -17.29 7.88 -25.96
CA VAL A 97 -16.59 8.90 -25.14
C VAL A 97 -15.99 8.28 -23.90
N ALA A 98 -16.76 7.44 -23.19
CA ALA A 98 -16.28 6.71 -22.02
C ALA A 98 -15.12 5.76 -22.42
N GLN A 99 -15.20 5.06 -23.56
CA GLN A 99 -14.12 4.21 -24.05
C GLN A 99 -12.83 5.04 -24.34
N LYS A 100 -12.94 6.18 -25.00
CA LYS A 100 -11.80 7.10 -25.25
C LYS A 100 -11.16 7.53 -23.92
N THR A 101 -11.97 7.97 -22.96
CA THR A 101 -11.52 8.43 -21.63
C THR A 101 -10.80 7.31 -20.88
N VAL A 102 -11.40 6.11 -20.85
CA VAL A 102 -10.85 4.94 -20.16
C VAL A 102 -9.53 4.49 -20.80
N VAL A 103 -9.42 4.44 -22.13
CA VAL A 103 -8.17 4.08 -22.82
C VAL A 103 -7.05 5.06 -22.45
N ALA A 104 -7.34 6.37 -22.45
CA ALA A 104 -6.37 7.38 -22.04
C ALA A 104 -5.96 7.24 -20.57
N HIS A 105 -6.91 6.91 -19.69
CA HIS A 105 -6.70 6.66 -18.26
C HIS A 105 -5.81 5.44 -18.03
N VAL A 106 -6.06 4.35 -18.74
CA VAL A 106 -5.26 3.12 -18.70
C VAL A 106 -3.80 3.38 -19.13
N TYR A 107 -3.56 4.22 -20.14
CA TYR A 107 -2.17 4.58 -20.49
C TYR A 107 -1.46 5.36 -19.38
N GLY A 108 -2.20 6.19 -18.63
CA GLY A 108 -1.68 6.83 -17.42
C GLY A 108 -1.26 5.81 -16.36
N HIS A 109 -2.12 4.83 -16.06
CA HIS A 109 -1.79 3.74 -15.13
C HIS A 109 -0.61 2.89 -15.61
N SER A 110 -0.58 2.53 -16.89
CA SER A 110 0.48 1.70 -17.46
C SER A 110 1.85 2.41 -17.40
N ASP A 111 1.88 3.72 -17.66
CA ASP A 111 3.07 4.56 -17.47
C ASP A 111 3.50 4.58 -15.99
N PHE A 112 2.56 4.75 -15.08
CA PHE A 112 2.83 4.78 -13.65
C PHE A 112 3.43 3.45 -13.18
N PHE A 113 2.83 2.32 -13.54
CA PHE A 113 3.32 0.98 -13.18
C PHE A 113 4.75 0.73 -13.65
N LYS A 114 5.09 1.18 -14.87
CA LYS A 114 6.43 0.97 -15.43
C LYS A 114 7.49 1.76 -14.69
N ASN A 115 7.20 3.02 -14.34
CA ASN A 115 8.21 4.00 -13.98
C ASN A 115 8.25 4.38 -12.50
N ASN A 116 7.22 4.07 -11.72
CA ASN A 116 7.22 4.38 -10.31
C ASN A 116 8.14 3.43 -9.52
N PHE A 117 8.94 3.98 -8.61
CA PHE A 117 9.91 3.26 -7.78
C PHE A 117 9.25 2.11 -6.99
N TRP A 118 8.07 2.34 -6.41
CA TRP A 118 7.38 1.36 -5.55
C TRP A 118 6.90 0.13 -6.33
N PHE A 119 6.65 0.27 -7.64
CA PHE A 119 6.33 -0.85 -8.52
C PHE A 119 7.55 -1.60 -9.04
N SER A 120 8.76 -1.09 -8.85
CA SER A 120 9.99 -1.68 -9.41
C SER A 120 10.27 -3.11 -8.96
N LYS A 121 9.74 -3.51 -7.80
CA LYS A 121 9.92 -4.86 -7.21
C LYS A 121 8.71 -5.77 -7.40
N THR A 122 7.65 -5.31 -8.06
CA THR A 122 6.48 -6.16 -8.32
C THR A 122 6.77 -7.20 -9.39
N ASN A 123 6.10 -8.35 -9.28
CA ASN A 123 6.18 -9.38 -10.30
C ASN A 123 5.41 -8.96 -11.57
N ARG A 124 6.13 -8.70 -12.66
CA ARG A 124 5.56 -8.31 -13.96
C ARG A 124 4.90 -9.46 -14.73
N LYS A 125 4.92 -10.67 -14.19
CA LYS A 125 4.24 -11.86 -14.75
C LYS A 125 3.22 -12.43 -13.77
N MET A 126 2.59 -11.55 -13.00
CA MET A 126 1.65 -11.94 -11.96
C MET A 126 0.43 -12.65 -12.51
N LEU A 127 -0.01 -12.32 -13.72
CA LEU A 127 -1.10 -13.01 -14.40
C LEU A 127 -0.84 -14.52 -14.53
N ASN A 128 0.37 -14.90 -14.98
CA ASN A 128 0.78 -16.29 -15.06
C ASN A 128 0.92 -16.93 -13.67
N GLN A 129 1.44 -16.17 -12.70
CA GLN A 129 1.59 -16.65 -11.33
C GLN A 129 0.24 -16.94 -10.68
N MET A 130 -0.77 -16.08 -10.86
CA MET A 130 -2.14 -16.33 -10.37
C MET A 130 -2.77 -17.60 -10.97
N ALA A 131 -2.57 -17.84 -12.26
CA ALA A 131 -3.01 -19.08 -12.91
C ALA A 131 -2.31 -20.32 -12.34
N ASN A 132 -0.98 -20.21 -12.06
CA ASN A 132 -0.23 -21.26 -11.39
C ASN A 132 -0.72 -21.50 -9.95
N HIS A 133 -0.97 -20.45 -9.19
CA HIS A 133 -1.56 -20.55 -7.85
C HIS A 133 -2.89 -21.29 -7.87
N ALA A 134 -3.78 -20.94 -8.82
CA ALA A 134 -5.06 -21.61 -9.00
C ALA A 134 -4.88 -23.12 -9.29
N THR A 135 -3.94 -23.47 -10.14
CA THR A 135 -3.64 -24.86 -10.48
C THR A 135 -3.09 -25.65 -9.27
N ILE A 136 -2.21 -25.03 -8.51
CA ILE A 136 -1.60 -25.63 -7.31
C ILE A 136 -2.66 -25.87 -6.24
N VAL A 137 -3.49 -24.87 -5.95
CA VAL A 137 -4.54 -24.99 -4.91
C VAL A 137 -5.55 -26.06 -5.30
N ARG A 138 -5.97 -26.16 -6.60
CA ARG A 138 -6.84 -27.27 -7.05
C ARG A 138 -6.24 -28.63 -6.77
N LYS A 139 -4.94 -28.84 -7.06
CA LYS A 139 -4.25 -30.10 -6.74
C LYS A 139 -4.21 -30.39 -5.24
N ILE A 140 -4.01 -29.35 -4.41
CA ILE A 140 -4.05 -29.51 -2.94
C ILE A 140 -5.45 -29.88 -2.49
N ILE A 141 -6.48 -29.29 -3.06
CA ILE A 141 -7.90 -29.63 -2.79
C ILE A 141 -8.19 -31.10 -3.14
N ASP A 142 -7.68 -31.58 -4.29
CA ASP A 142 -7.84 -32.98 -4.71
C ASP A 142 -7.13 -33.96 -3.75
N GLU A 143 -6.01 -33.55 -3.13
CA GLU A 143 -5.22 -34.38 -2.21
C GLU A 143 -5.71 -34.34 -0.76
N VAL A 144 -6.15 -33.19 -0.29
CA VAL A 144 -6.42 -32.92 1.15
C VAL A 144 -7.93 -32.81 1.42
N GLY A 145 -8.70 -32.34 0.46
CA GLY A 145 -10.11 -32.05 0.58
C GLY A 145 -10.42 -30.55 0.60
N GLN A 146 -11.57 -30.18 0.06
CA GLN A 146 -11.96 -28.77 -0.14
C GLN A 146 -12.11 -28.03 1.17
N GLU A 147 -12.84 -28.61 2.14
CA GLU A 147 -13.17 -27.93 3.40
C GLU A 147 -11.91 -27.56 4.21
N GLU A 148 -10.95 -28.49 4.30
CA GLU A 148 -9.72 -28.25 5.05
C GLU A 148 -8.87 -27.14 4.39
N VAL A 149 -8.78 -27.15 3.05
CA VAL A 149 -8.00 -26.15 2.30
C VAL A 149 -8.66 -24.78 2.39
N GLU A 150 -9.99 -24.68 2.21
CA GLU A 150 -10.73 -23.41 2.31
C GLU A 150 -10.63 -22.83 3.73
N ASN A 151 -10.80 -23.61 4.77
CA ASN A 151 -10.63 -23.17 6.14
C ASN A 151 -9.22 -22.64 6.42
N PHE A 152 -8.19 -23.28 5.85
CA PHE A 152 -6.83 -22.80 6.00
C PHE A 152 -6.58 -21.52 5.20
N ILE A 153 -7.14 -21.40 4.01
CA ILE A 153 -7.08 -20.16 3.20
C ILE A 153 -7.75 -19.01 3.96
N ASP A 154 -8.91 -19.24 4.60
CA ASP A 154 -9.57 -18.23 5.45
C ASP A 154 -8.66 -17.73 6.57
N VAL A 155 -7.96 -18.63 7.24
CA VAL A 155 -6.96 -18.26 8.26
C VAL A 155 -5.87 -17.39 7.65
N CYS A 156 -5.30 -17.78 6.52
CA CYS A 156 -4.22 -17.05 5.85
C CYS A 156 -4.68 -15.66 5.37
N LEU A 157 -5.88 -15.55 4.78
CA LEU A 157 -6.47 -14.29 4.31
C LEU A 157 -6.78 -13.33 5.46
N SER A 158 -7.14 -13.86 6.65
CA SER A 158 -7.35 -13.01 7.84
C SER A 158 -6.06 -12.36 8.35
N LEU A 159 -4.90 -12.88 7.96
CA LEU A 159 -3.57 -12.43 8.37
C LEU A 159 -2.83 -11.69 7.24
N GLU A 160 -3.44 -11.55 6.06
CA GLU A 160 -2.79 -11.05 4.86
C GLU A 160 -2.07 -9.69 5.03
N ASN A 161 -2.58 -8.83 5.91
CA ASN A 161 -2.01 -7.51 6.18
C ASN A 161 -0.77 -7.52 7.11
N LEU A 162 -0.41 -8.66 7.69
CA LEU A 162 0.73 -8.79 8.60
C LEU A 162 2.06 -9.01 7.84
N ILE A 163 2.31 -8.17 6.85
CA ILE A 163 3.54 -8.12 6.05
C ILE A 163 4.31 -6.82 6.30
N ASP A 164 5.58 -6.80 5.94
CA ASP A 164 6.38 -5.57 5.88
C ASP A 164 6.39 -5.03 4.45
N ILE A 165 5.52 -4.09 4.16
CA ILE A 165 5.40 -3.48 2.81
C ILE A 165 6.70 -2.82 2.31
N GLN A 166 7.66 -2.55 3.20
CA GLN A 166 8.96 -2.00 2.86
C GLN A 166 10.04 -3.08 2.66
N ALA A 167 9.76 -4.34 3.03
CA ALA A 167 10.75 -5.41 2.95
C ALA A 167 11.41 -5.57 1.57
N PRO A 168 10.71 -5.40 0.42
CA PRO A 168 11.33 -5.50 -0.90
C PRO A 168 12.43 -4.47 -1.17
N PHE A 169 12.43 -3.35 -0.43
CA PHE A 169 13.36 -2.24 -0.59
C PHE A 169 14.47 -2.21 0.47
N LYS A 170 14.32 -2.99 1.55
CA LYS A 170 15.33 -3.09 2.62
C LYS A 170 16.49 -3.96 2.17
N ALA A 171 17.70 -3.57 2.57
CA ALA A 171 18.86 -4.43 2.40
C ALA A 171 18.65 -5.72 3.22
N LYS A 172 18.97 -6.88 2.62
CA LYS A 172 18.93 -8.15 3.37
C LYS A 172 19.91 -8.06 4.54
N PRO A 173 19.47 -8.35 5.77
CA PRO A 173 20.37 -8.39 6.90
C PRO A 173 21.50 -9.40 6.64
N LYS A 174 22.73 -9.02 7.00
CA LYS A 174 23.86 -9.95 6.94
C LYS A 174 23.66 -11.01 8.02
N THR A 175 23.30 -12.20 7.64
CA THR A 175 23.20 -13.33 8.57
C THR A 175 24.60 -13.67 9.05
N LEU A 176 24.87 -13.48 10.33
CA LEU A 176 26.13 -13.91 10.96
C LEU A 176 26.18 -15.44 11.01
N THR A 177 27.34 -16.02 10.73
CA THR A 177 27.54 -17.46 10.94
C THR A 177 27.53 -17.77 12.43
N GLN A 178 27.27 -19.02 12.79
CA GLN A 178 27.20 -19.45 14.18
C GLN A 178 28.50 -19.13 14.95
N GLU A 179 29.65 -19.34 14.30
CA GLU A 179 30.97 -18.98 14.84
C GLU A 179 31.15 -17.48 15.05
N GLN A 180 30.59 -16.64 14.16
CA GLN A 180 30.64 -15.18 14.31
C GLN A 180 29.74 -14.71 15.46
N LYS A 181 28.60 -15.37 15.66
CA LYS A 181 27.69 -15.11 16.80
C LYS A 181 28.37 -15.47 18.13
N GLU A 182 28.96 -16.66 18.23
CA GLU A 182 29.68 -17.10 19.42
C GLU A 182 30.85 -16.18 19.78
N LYS A 183 31.60 -15.74 18.76
CA LYS A 183 32.69 -14.74 18.97
C LYS A 183 32.15 -13.39 19.45
N ALA A 184 31.01 -12.94 18.91
CA ALA A 184 30.40 -11.68 19.32
C ALA A 184 29.80 -11.74 20.74
N ILE A 185 29.25 -12.89 21.15
CA ILE A 185 28.71 -13.12 22.50
C ILE A 185 29.81 -13.15 23.55
N HIS A 186 30.97 -13.71 23.23
CA HIS A 186 32.11 -13.84 24.14
C HIS A 186 33.18 -12.76 23.97
N GLN A 187 32.83 -11.63 23.37
CA GLN A 187 33.77 -10.54 23.14
C GLN A 187 34.18 -9.91 24.50
N PRO A 188 35.47 -9.91 24.85
CA PRO A 188 35.93 -9.28 26.09
C PRO A 188 35.88 -7.75 25.98
N VAL A 189 35.72 -7.09 27.10
CA VAL A 189 35.88 -5.63 27.16
C VAL A 189 37.28 -5.25 26.76
N THR A 190 37.42 -4.43 25.71
CA THR A 190 38.72 -4.04 25.18
C THR A 190 39.17 -2.76 25.89
N LYS A 191 40.28 -2.84 26.65
CA LYS A 191 40.96 -1.67 27.19
C LYS A 191 41.84 -1.03 26.12
N ILE A 192 41.84 0.29 26.09
CA ILE A 192 42.79 1.04 25.26
C ILE A 192 44.17 0.89 25.91
N GLU A 193 45.17 0.51 25.11
CA GLU A 193 46.53 0.30 25.60
C GLU A 193 47.11 1.62 26.18
N SER A 194 47.55 1.58 27.44
CA SER A 194 48.00 2.76 28.15
C SER A 194 49.11 2.41 29.13
N LYS A 195 49.92 3.41 29.52
CA LYS A 195 50.91 3.21 30.57
C LYS A 195 50.22 3.05 31.94
N PRO A 196 50.74 2.23 32.88
CA PRO A 196 50.09 1.92 34.15
C PRO A 196 49.58 3.13 34.94
N TYR A 197 50.35 4.24 34.94
CA TYR A 197 49.97 5.47 35.65
C TYR A 197 48.86 6.27 34.98
N MET A 198 48.51 5.98 33.72
CA MET A 198 47.47 6.67 32.96
C MET A 198 46.22 5.77 32.73
N ASP A 199 46.26 4.50 33.17
CA ASP A 199 45.19 3.54 32.83
C ASP A 199 43.83 4.01 33.37
N SER A 200 43.75 4.54 34.57
CA SER A 200 42.50 5.06 35.14
C SER A 200 41.94 6.29 34.42
N TYR A 201 42.80 7.04 33.71
CA TYR A 201 42.38 8.20 32.91
C TYR A 201 41.98 7.82 31.49
N VAL A 202 42.73 6.89 30.87
CA VAL A 202 42.47 6.43 29.50
C VAL A 202 41.32 5.43 29.46
N ASN A 203 41.17 4.59 30.48
CA ASN A 203 40.12 3.59 30.65
C ASN A 203 39.30 3.84 31.93
N PRO A 204 38.57 4.97 32.03
CA PRO A 204 37.75 5.23 33.21
C PRO A 204 36.68 4.17 33.39
N ASN A 205 36.29 3.88 34.63
CA ASN A 205 35.33 2.84 34.98
C ASN A 205 34.01 3.02 34.22
N ASP A 206 33.49 4.24 34.13
CA ASP A 206 32.26 4.56 33.40
C ASP A 206 32.33 4.16 31.92
N PHE A 207 33.49 4.27 31.27
CA PHE A 207 33.69 3.84 29.90
C PHE A 207 33.64 2.32 29.76
N LEU A 208 34.34 1.62 30.67
CA LEU A 208 34.36 0.16 30.69
C LEU A 208 32.98 -0.43 31.01
N GLU A 209 32.25 0.15 31.96
CA GLU A 209 30.86 -0.24 32.28
C GLU A 209 29.89 -0.04 31.10
N LYS A 210 30.01 1.10 30.40
CA LYS A 210 29.22 1.33 29.17
C LYS A 210 29.57 0.35 28.08
N GLN A 211 30.83 0.00 27.90
CA GLN A 211 31.26 -1.00 26.92
C GLN A 211 30.74 -2.39 27.31
N GLN A 212 30.85 -2.78 28.57
CA GLN A 212 30.28 -4.03 29.09
C GLN A 212 28.79 -4.13 28.90
N SER A 213 28.07 -3.06 29.22
CA SER A 213 26.61 -2.99 29.05
C SER A 213 26.18 -3.18 27.58
N ARG A 214 26.94 -2.57 26.65
CA ARG A 214 26.69 -2.76 25.18
C ARG A 214 26.96 -4.20 24.74
N ILE A 215 28.05 -4.82 25.22
CA ILE A 215 28.37 -6.21 24.91
C ILE A 215 27.29 -7.16 25.43
N VAL A 216 26.83 -6.96 26.67
CA VAL A 216 25.75 -7.75 27.26
C VAL A 216 24.43 -7.57 26.48
N GLU A 217 24.11 -6.34 26.08
CA GLU A 217 22.93 -6.06 25.28
C GLU A 217 23.00 -6.73 23.89
N GLN A 218 24.17 -6.64 23.23
CA GLN A 218 24.39 -7.33 21.94
C GLN A 218 24.33 -8.85 22.09
N ALA A 219 24.91 -9.41 23.15
CA ALA A 219 24.83 -10.85 23.43
C ALA A 219 23.37 -11.30 23.65
N LYS A 220 22.58 -10.53 24.39
CA LYS A 220 21.14 -10.81 24.55
C LYS A 220 20.39 -10.76 23.22
N LYS A 221 20.66 -9.78 22.36
CA LYS A 221 20.06 -9.68 21.02
C LYS A 221 20.41 -10.89 20.15
N LEU A 222 21.65 -11.31 20.14
CA LEU A 222 22.11 -12.49 19.37
C LEU A 222 21.55 -13.82 19.89
N GLN A 223 21.11 -13.88 21.14
CA GLN A 223 20.46 -15.05 21.74
C GLN A 223 18.93 -15.00 21.61
N SER A 224 18.34 -13.85 21.26
CA SER A 224 16.90 -13.73 21.03
C SER A 224 16.49 -14.40 19.72
N PHE A 225 15.25 -14.87 19.66
CA PHE A 225 14.68 -15.49 18.47
C PHE A 225 13.32 -14.85 18.15
N PRO A 226 13.25 -14.03 17.10
CA PRO A 226 14.32 -13.61 16.16
C PRO A 226 15.34 -12.63 16.79
N GLU A 227 16.51 -12.47 16.16
CA GLU A 227 17.58 -11.57 16.62
C GLU A 227 17.12 -10.09 16.66
N GLU A 228 16.24 -9.71 15.73
CA GLU A 228 15.60 -8.40 15.66
C GLU A 228 14.09 -8.56 15.46
N PRO A 229 13.28 -7.60 15.94
CA PRO A 229 11.83 -7.64 15.74
C PRO A 229 11.44 -7.73 14.26
N VAL A 230 10.65 -8.75 13.89
CA VAL A 230 10.25 -9.03 12.51
C VAL A 230 8.84 -8.51 12.26
N GLN A 231 8.69 -7.56 11.35
CA GLN A 231 7.39 -7.00 10.95
C GLN A 231 6.64 -7.90 9.95
N ASP A 232 7.37 -8.63 9.10
CA ASP A 232 6.76 -9.61 8.20
C ASP A 232 6.41 -10.88 8.96
N VAL A 233 5.28 -10.86 9.69
CA VAL A 233 4.81 -11.97 10.52
C VAL A 233 4.53 -13.20 9.65
N LEU A 234 3.97 -13.02 8.44
CA LEU A 234 3.71 -14.14 7.54
C LEU A 234 5.02 -14.84 7.14
N LYS A 235 6.07 -14.08 6.84
CA LYS A 235 7.38 -14.66 6.55
C LYS A 235 7.91 -15.47 7.74
N PHE A 236 7.81 -14.90 8.95
CA PHE A 236 8.24 -15.59 10.15
C PHE A 236 7.48 -16.90 10.37
N LEU A 237 6.17 -16.91 10.17
CA LEU A 237 5.37 -18.13 10.24
C LEU A 237 5.75 -19.16 9.16
N ILE A 238 5.99 -18.73 7.92
CA ILE A 238 6.42 -19.61 6.82
C ILE A 238 7.75 -20.30 7.17
N GLU A 239 8.69 -19.59 7.78
CA GLU A 239 10.03 -20.09 8.10
C GLU A 239 10.03 -21.00 9.33
N TYR A 240 9.25 -20.71 10.36
CA TYR A 240 9.40 -21.32 11.69
C TYR A 240 8.19 -22.06 12.23
N ALA A 241 6.99 -21.84 11.70
CA ALA A 241 5.80 -22.54 12.20
C ALA A 241 5.77 -24.03 11.76
N PRO A 242 5.23 -24.93 12.61
CA PRO A 242 5.13 -26.35 12.33
C PRO A 242 4.00 -26.69 11.35
N MET A 243 4.10 -26.16 10.13
CA MET A 243 3.13 -26.37 9.06
C MET A 243 3.50 -27.54 8.16
N SER A 244 2.49 -28.20 7.60
CA SER A 244 2.66 -29.14 6.50
C SER A 244 3.18 -28.43 5.23
N THR A 245 3.71 -29.20 4.27
CA THR A 245 4.25 -28.62 3.03
C THR A 245 3.19 -27.84 2.23
N TRP A 246 1.96 -28.36 2.16
CA TRP A 246 0.89 -27.69 1.44
C TRP A 246 0.42 -26.40 2.14
N GLN A 247 0.32 -26.39 3.47
CA GLN A 247 -0.02 -25.20 4.25
C GLN A 247 1.00 -24.08 4.06
N ARG A 248 2.29 -24.41 4.15
CA ARG A 248 3.38 -23.47 3.91
C ARG A 248 3.34 -22.90 2.51
N ARG A 249 2.99 -23.72 1.51
CA ARG A 249 2.86 -23.30 0.13
C ARG A 249 1.70 -22.33 -0.07
N VAL A 250 0.52 -22.60 0.51
CA VAL A 250 -0.65 -21.73 0.46
C VAL A 250 -0.35 -20.38 1.13
N LEU A 251 0.23 -20.37 2.33
CA LEU A 251 0.59 -19.14 3.02
C LEU A 251 1.61 -18.30 2.24
N SER A 252 2.60 -18.96 1.59
CA SER A 252 3.56 -18.26 0.74
C SER A 252 2.90 -17.62 -0.48
N MET A 253 1.94 -18.30 -1.13
CA MET A 253 1.19 -17.73 -2.26
C MET A 253 0.41 -16.48 -1.85
N ILE A 254 -0.30 -16.53 -0.73
CA ILE A 254 -1.07 -15.39 -0.22
C ILE A 254 -0.14 -14.22 0.13
N ARG A 255 1.00 -14.50 0.74
CA ARG A 255 2.02 -13.48 1.00
C ARG A 255 2.54 -12.83 -0.29
N ASP A 256 2.85 -13.61 -1.32
CA ASP A 256 3.33 -13.11 -2.62
C ASP A 256 2.28 -12.24 -3.32
N GLU A 257 1.01 -12.62 -3.24
CA GLU A 257 -0.12 -11.84 -3.75
C GLU A 257 -0.23 -10.49 -3.05
N ASN A 258 -0.06 -10.45 -1.73
CA ASN A 258 -0.10 -9.19 -0.97
C ASN A 258 1.06 -8.26 -1.32
N TYR A 259 2.26 -8.77 -1.54
CA TYR A 259 3.38 -7.95 -2.04
C TYR A 259 3.15 -7.40 -3.44
N TYR A 260 2.40 -8.11 -4.28
CA TYR A 260 1.99 -7.57 -5.58
C TYR A 260 0.99 -6.43 -5.46
N PHE A 261 0.02 -6.51 -4.53
CA PHE A 261 -1.00 -5.48 -4.33
C PHE A 261 -0.52 -4.29 -3.47
N ALA A 262 0.49 -4.48 -2.63
CA ALA A 262 0.97 -3.43 -1.71
C ALA A 262 1.31 -2.10 -2.41
N PRO A 263 2.06 -2.03 -3.52
CA PRO A 263 2.35 -0.78 -4.22
C PRO A 263 1.10 -0.07 -4.74
N GLN A 264 0.08 -0.81 -5.17
CA GLN A 264 -1.20 -0.22 -5.62
C GLN A 264 -1.91 0.50 -4.47
N ALA A 265 -1.92 -0.12 -3.27
CA ALA A 265 -2.49 0.48 -2.08
C ALA A 265 -1.66 1.68 -1.56
N GLN A 266 -0.31 1.62 -1.68
CA GLN A 266 0.60 2.68 -1.26
C GLN A 266 0.60 3.91 -2.17
N THR A 267 0.06 3.81 -3.38
CA THR A 267 0.10 4.87 -4.40
C THR A 267 -1.27 5.21 -4.96
N LYS A 268 -2.33 4.86 -4.26
CA LYS A 268 -3.72 5.00 -4.75
C LYS A 268 -4.04 6.44 -5.18
N ILE A 269 -3.68 7.44 -4.34
CA ILE A 269 -3.94 8.86 -4.62
C ILE A 269 -3.10 9.34 -5.80
N LEU A 270 -1.81 9.07 -5.79
CA LEU A 270 -0.90 9.53 -6.82
C LEU A 270 -1.16 8.83 -8.16
N ASN A 271 -1.40 7.52 -8.16
CA ASN A 271 -1.65 6.74 -9.37
C ASN A 271 -2.99 7.12 -10.05
N GLU A 272 -4.08 7.22 -9.28
CA GLU A 272 -5.37 7.68 -9.81
C GLU A 272 -5.30 9.16 -10.24
N GLY A 273 -4.61 9.98 -9.46
CA GLY A 273 -4.36 11.37 -9.83
C GLY A 273 -3.57 11.50 -11.12
N TRP A 274 -2.52 10.70 -11.33
CA TRP A 274 -1.71 10.67 -12.54
C TRP A 274 -2.52 10.27 -13.78
N ALA A 275 -3.29 9.18 -13.67
CA ALA A 275 -4.13 8.71 -14.77
C ALA A 275 -5.24 9.74 -15.09
N THR A 276 -5.85 10.37 -14.06
CA THR A 276 -6.87 11.42 -14.21
C THR A 276 -6.27 12.70 -14.81
N TYR A 277 -5.08 13.08 -14.42
CA TYR A 277 -4.38 14.24 -14.98
C TYR A 277 -4.14 14.07 -16.48
N TRP A 278 -3.61 12.91 -16.90
CA TRP A 278 -3.31 12.66 -18.31
C TRP A 278 -4.54 12.45 -19.15
N HIS A 279 -5.54 11.68 -18.70
CA HIS A 279 -6.76 11.54 -19.49
C HIS A 279 -7.46 12.90 -19.67
N SER A 280 -7.45 13.77 -18.65
CA SER A 280 -8.06 15.09 -18.78
C SER A 280 -7.31 15.96 -19.82
N LYS A 281 -5.98 15.96 -19.82
CA LYS A 281 -5.19 16.66 -20.83
C LYS A 281 -5.36 16.06 -22.23
N MET A 282 -5.44 14.73 -22.36
CA MET A 282 -5.69 14.09 -23.64
C MET A 282 -7.04 14.48 -24.22
N MET A 283 -8.10 14.40 -23.42
CA MET A 283 -9.46 14.67 -23.89
C MET A 283 -9.74 16.15 -24.20
N THR A 284 -9.00 17.07 -23.57
CA THR A 284 -9.24 18.51 -23.75
C THR A 284 -8.24 19.22 -24.68
N SER A 285 -7.00 18.73 -24.77
CA SER A 285 -5.92 19.50 -25.43
C SER A 285 -5.07 18.71 -26.41
N ILE A 286 -4.75 17.43 -26.13
CA ILE A 286 -3.79 16.65 -26.93
C ILE A 286 -4.48 15.88 -28.05
N ALA A 287 -5.62 15.27 -27.77
CA ALA A 287 -6.52 14.60 -28.69
C ALA A 287 -7.96 15.02 -28.36
N PRO A 288 -8.30 16.30 -28.60
CA PRO A 288 -9.55 16.86 -28.08
C PRO A 288 -10.77 16.12 -28.62
N LEU A 289 -11.74 15.96 -27.73
CA LEU A 289 -13.06 15.42 -28.07
C LEU A 289 -13.82 16.38 -28.97
N ASP A 290 -14.74 15.84 -29.76
CA ASP A 290 -15.66 16.65 -30.56
C ASP A 290 -16.61 17.45 -29.65
N ALA A 291 -17.16 18.55 -30.18
CA ALA A 291 -18.08 19.40 -29.41
C ALA A 291 -19.31 18.68 -28.87
N SER A 292 -19.77 17.62 -29.57
CA SER A 292 -20.87 16.78 -29.13
C SER A 292 -20.50 15.83 -27.96
N GLU A 293 -19.22 15.50 -27.82
CA GLU A 293 -18.71 14.55 -26.84
C GLU A 293 -18.30 15.23 -25.52
N ILE A 294 -18.00 16.54 -25.57
CA ILE A 294 -17.43 17.26 -24.43
C ILE A 294 -18.39 17.33 -23.21
N ILE A 295 -19.68 17.38 -23.46
CA ILE A 295 -20.70 17.45 -22.39
C ILE A 295 -20.74 16.11 -21.64
N ASP A 296 -20.83 15.00 -22.37
CA ASP A 296 -20.81 13.66 -21.78
C ASP A 296 -19.53 13.39 -21.01
N TYR A 297 -18.40 13.88 -21.53
CA TYR A 297 -17.12 13.81 -20.84
C TYR A 297 -17.13 14.62 -19.52
N CYS A 298 -17.65 15.85 -19.54
CA CYS A 298 -17.71 16.69 -18.35
C CYS A 298 -18.58 16.07 -17.27
N ASP A 299 -19.72 15.52 -17.63
CA ASP A 299 -20.62 14.82 -16.71
C ASP A 299 -19.94 13.60 -16.08
N HIS A 300 -19.32 12.77 -16.90
CA HIS A 300 -18.55 11.61 -16.42
C HIS A 300 -17.41 12.03 -15.49
N TYR A 301 -16.61 13.00 -15.92
CA TYR A 301 -15.48 13.52 -15.13
C TYR A 301 -15.94 14.08 -13.78
N SER A 302 -17.04 14.86 -13.77
CA SER A 302 -17.58 15.43 -12.53
C SER A 302 -17.99 14.36 -11.53
N GLY A 303 -18.54 13.25 -12.01
CA GLY A 303 -18.90 12.09 -11.18
C GLY A 303 -17.68 11.43 -10.54
N VAL A 304 -16.61 11.24 -11.31
CA VAL A 304 -15.35 10.62 -10.84
C VAL A 304 -14.67 11.47 -9.74
N VAL A 305 -14.64 12.80 -9.90
CA VAL A 305 -13.99 13.69 -8.92
C VAL A 305 -14.93 14.20 -7.82
N ALA A 306 -16.19 13.77 -7.81
CA ALA A 306 -17.13 14.12 -6.75
C ALA A 306 -16.64 13.65 -5.39
N SER A 307 -16.77 14.46 -4.35
CA SER A 307 -16.40 14.09 -2.98
C SER A 307 -17.46 14.55 -1.98
N GLN A 308 -17.65 13.74 -0.95
CA GLN A 308 -18.50 14.07 0.19
C GLN A 308 -17.67 14.63 1.35
N PRO A 309 -18.24 15.48 2.20
CA PRO A 309 -17.56 15.98 3.39
C PRO A 309 -17.03 14.84 4.25
N GLY A 310 -15.78 14.94 4.68
CA GLY A 310 -15.12 13.91 5.51
C GLY A 310 -14.57 12.69 4.76
N GLN A 311 -14.74 12.63 3.43
CA GLN A 311 -14.16 11.56 2.61
C GLN A 311 -13.12 12.12 1.64
N ILE A 312 -11.96 11.44 1.58
CA ILE A 312 -10.92 11.74 0.60
C ILE A 312 -11.24 10.96 -0.68
N ASN A 313 -11.51 11.70 -1.76
CA ASN A 313 -11.56 11.10 -3.09
C ASN A 313 -10.13 11.09 -3.67
N PRO A 314 -9.52 9.91 -3.92
CA PRO A 314 -8.14 9.82 -4.41
C PRO A 314 -7.96 10.44 -5.80
N TYR A 315 -8.93 10.30 -6.69
CA TYR A 315 -8.92 10.92 -8.02
C TYR A 315 -8.82 12.44 -7.93
N ARG A 316 -9.72 13.03 -7.15
CA ARG A 316 -9.77 14.49 -6.97
C ARG A 316 -8.50 15.01 -6.31
N LEU A 317 -8.15 14.46 -5.15
CA LEU A 317 -6.98 14.93 -4.39
C LEU A 317 -5.71 14.78 -5.23
N GLY A 318 -5.54 13.64 -5.89
CA GLY A 318 -4.38 13.38 -6.73
C GLY A 318 -4.25 14.36 -7.89
N VAL A 319 -5.32 14.54 -8.69
CA VAL A 319 -5.26 15.43 -9.86
C VAL A 319 -5.13 16.90 -9.49
N GLU A 320 -5.85 17.36 -8.44
CA GLU A 320 -5.75 18.75 -7.99
C GLU A 320 -4.35 19.05 -7.45
N LEU A 321 -3.75 18.13 -6.69
CA LEU A 321 -2.40 18.31 -6.15
C LEU A 321 -1.33 18.27 -7.25
N LEU A 322 -1.46 17.39 -8.25
CA LEU A 322 -0.56 17.40 -9.43
C LEU A 322 -0.65 18.73 -10.20
N ARG A 323 -1.85 19.26 -10.43
CA ARG A 323 -2.04 20.57 -11.06
C ARG A 323 -1.44 21.71 -10.22
N HIS A 324 -1.57 21.64 -8.90
CA HIS A 324 -0.95 22.60 -7.99
C HIS A 324 0.58 22.56 -8.08
N ILE A 325 1.18 21.37 -8.15
CA ILE A 325 2.62 21.19 -8.34
C ILE A 325 3.04 21.77 -9.69
N GLU A 326 2.34 21.45 -10.79
CA GLU A 326 2.65 21.97 -12.11
C GLU A 326 2.66 23.51 -12.09
N GLU A 327 1.58 24.14 -11.61
CA GLU A 327 1.47 25.60 -11.50
C GLU A 327 2.59 26.19 -10.64
N ARG A 328 2.88 25.58 -9.51
CA ARG A 328 3.91 26.05 -8.58
C ARG A 328 5.29 26.03 -9.20
N TRP A 329 5.65 24.95 -9.90
CA TRP A 329 6.95 24.82 -10.57
C TRP A 329 7.06 25.64 -11.87
N ASP A 330 5.98 25.82 -12.59
CA ASP A 330 5.96 26.70 -13.76
C ASP A 330 6.15 28.17 -13.38
N LYS A 331 5.55 28.59 -12.28
CA LYS A 331 5.69 29.96 -11.76
C LYS A 331 6.95 30.18 -10.91
N GLY A 332 7.76 29.15 -10.66
CA GLY A 332 8.95 29.25 -9.82
C GLY A 332 8.67 29.54 -8.36
N ARG A 333 7.51 29.11 -7.81
CA ARG A 333 7.11 29.30 -6.42
C ARG A 333 7.78 28.27 -5.49
N PHE A 334 9.10 28.25 -5.53
CA PHE A 334 9.94 27.37 -4.70
C PHE A 334 11.34 27.96 -4.51
N GLY A 335 12.13 27.34 -3.63
CA GLY A 335 13.47 27.76 -3.34
C GLY A 335 13.55 28.96 -2.37
N LYS A 336 14.79 29.31 -2.00
CA LYS A 336 15.10 30.27 -0.95
C LYS A 336 14.45 31.65 -1.19
N SER A 337 14.59 32.18 -2.38
CA SER A 337 14.07 33.52 -2.74
C SER A 337 12.56 33.64 -2.58
N TYR A 338 11.80 32.58 -2.92
CA TYR A 338 10.35 32.56 -2.75
C TYR A 338 9.94 32.41 -1.27
N VAL A 339 10.64 31.52 -0.55
CA VAL A 339 10.33 31.21 0.86
C VAL A 339 10.61 32.41 1.77
N GLU A 340 11.69 33.16 1.50
CA GLU A 340 12.11 34.35 2.25
C GLU A 340 11.33 35.63 1.89
N THR A 341 10.37 35.56 0.97
CA THR A 341 9.53 36.70 0.61
C THR A 341 8.40 36.86 1.62
N ASP A 342 8.48 37.87 2.48
CA ASP A 342 7.50 38.14 3.55
C ASP A 342 6.25 38.87 3.06
N ASP A 343 6.32 39.61 1.92
CA ASP A 343 5.16 40.34 1.39
C ASP A 343 4.14 39.40 0.75
N PRO A 344 2.92 39.27 1.34
CA PRO A 344 1.89 38.36 0.84
C PRO A 344 1.43 38.67 -0.60
N LYS A 345 1.47 39.95 -1.02
CA LYS A 345 1.08 40.34 -2.38
C LYS A 345 2.12 39.89 -3.40
N THR A 346 3.40 40.18 -3.16
CA THR A 346 4.52 39.74 -4.00
C THR A 346 4.56 38.21 -4.09
N ARG A 347 4.32 37.52 -2.97
CA ARG A 347 4.31 36.06 -2.94
C ARG A 347 3.14 35.47 -3.73
N ARG A 348 1.96 36.05 -3.67
CA ARG A 348 0.79 35.63 -4.46
C ARG A 348 0.97 35.87 -5.95
N ASP A 349 1.55 37.03 -6.32
CA ASP A 349 1.75 37.44 -7.71
C ASP A 349 3.05 36.87 -8.31
N TRP A 350 3.82 36.10 -7.51
CA TRP A 350 5.10 35.52 -7.93
C TRP A 350 4.97 34.65 -9.16
N ASN A 351 5.68 35.03 -10.23
CA ASN A 351 5.74 34.27 -11.46
C ASN A 351 7.04 34.61 -12.21
N THR A 352 7.95 33.65 -12.24
CA THR A 352 9.22 33.75 -12.98
C THR A 352 9.18 33.04 -14.32
N SER A 353 8.05 32.41 -14.68
CA SER A 353 7.84 31.67 -15.94
C SER A 353 8.95 30.66 -16.26
N ILE A 354 9.41 29.95 -15.23
CA ILE A 354 10.53 29.00 -15.34
C ILE A 354 10.13 27.73 -16.10
N ASN A 355 8.83 27.40 -16.13
CA ASN A 355 8.22 26.30 -16.89
C ASN A 355 8.84 24.92 -16.59
N LEU A 356 9.05 24.60 -15.31
CA LEU A 356 9.59 23.30 -14.85
C LEU A 356 8.49 22.33 -14.38
N GLY A 357 7.22 22.71 -14.45
CA GLY A 357 6.10 21.94 -13.92
C GLY A 357 6.03 20.52 -14.49
N ALA A 358 6.03 20.39 -15.82
CA ALA A 358 5.97 19.07 -16.46
C ALA A 358 7.14 18.15 -16.03
N LYS A 359 8.37 18.69 -15.98
CA LYS A 359 9.54 17.93 -15.52
C LYS A 359 9.39 17.46 -14.09
N LYS A 360 8.89 18.33 -13.19
CA LYS A 360 8.64 17.99 -11.79
C LYS A 360 7.57 16.91 -11.65
N LEU A 361 6.51 16.97 -12.45
CA LEU A 361 5.46 15.94 -12.41
C LEU A 361 6.02 14.54 -12.75
N PHE A 362 6.87 14.41 -13.78
CA PHE A 362 7.50 13.13 -14.11
C PHE A 362 8.46 12.64 -13.00
N GLU A 363 9.14 13.56 -12.31
CA GLU A 363 9.95 13.23 -11.13
C GLU A 363 9.07 12.69 -9.99
N VAL A 364 7.98 13.40 -9.68
CA VAL A 364 7.00 12.99 -8.64
C VAL A 364 6.45 11.61 -8.95
N ARG A 365 5.96 11.38 -10.17
CA ARG A 365 5.48 10.08 -10.64
C ARG A 365 6.50 8.96 -10.40
N SER A 366 7.78 9.25 -10.57
CA SER A 366 8.83 8.24 -10.49
C SER A 366 9.23 7.88 -9.06
N LEU A 367 9.21 8.82 -8.12
CA LEU A 367 9.84 8.67 -6.81
C LEU A 367 8.84 8.49 -5.66
N HIS A 368 7.65 9.09 -5.75
CA HIS A 368 6.74 9.20 -4.61
C HIS A 368 5.73 8.07 -4.53
N ASN A 369 5.33 7.76 -3.29
CA ASN A 369 4.09 7.10 -2.93
C ASN A 369 3.15 8.11 -2.28
N ASP A 370 1.96 7.70 -1.85
CA ASP A 370 0.97 8.62 -1.29
C ASP A 370 1.46 9.34 -0.03
N VAL A 371 2.20 8.64 0.84
CA VAL A 371 2.75 9.25 2.07
C VAL A 371 3.74 10.37 1.71
N THR A 372 4.73 10.09 0.89
CA THR A 372 5.75 11.07 0.51
C THR A 372 5.18 12.15 -0.41
N PHE A 373 4.20 11.84 -1.24
CA PHE A 373 3.49 12.79 -2.09
C PHE A 373 2.71 13.81 -1.26
N ILE A 374 1.94 13.36 -0.28
CA ILE A 374 1.19 14.25 0.62
C ILE A 374 2.15 15.02 1.56
N ASP A 375 3.18 14.36 2.08
CA ASP A 375 4.10 15.01 2.99
C ASP A 375 4.92 16.12 2.32
N GLU A 376 5.37 15.94 1.10
CA GLU A 376 6.17 16.95 0.40
C GLU A 376 5.34 18.07 -0.23
N PHE A 377 4.17 17.74 -0.82
CA PHE A 377 3.47 18.68 -1.70
C PHE A 377 2.17 19.25 -1.14
N LEU A 378 1.55 18.61 -0.14
CA LEU A 378 0.37 19.20 0.50
C LEU A 378 0.80 20.38 1.35
N ASP A 379 0.44 21.57 0.92
CA ASP A 379 0.73 22.83 1.60
C ASP A 379 -0.57 23.56 2.05
N GLU A 380 -0.41 24.61 2.85
CA GLU A 380 -1.50 25.38 3.40
C GLU A 380 -2.33 26.07 2.31
N ASP A 381 -1.66 26.62 1.28
CA ASP A 381 -2.32 27.27 0.14
C ASP A 381 -3.25 26.30 -0.61
N PHE A 382 -2.80 25.06 -0.82
CA PHE A 382 -3.60 24.01 -1.42
C PHE A 382 -4.82 23.66 -0.57
N CYS A 383 -4.63 23.46 0.74
CA CYS A 383 -5.72 23.14 1.66
C CYS A 383 -6.80 24.23 1.69
N HIS A 384 -6.39 25.49 1.67
CA HIS A 384 -7.32 26.61 1.59
C HIS A 384 -8.10 26.67 0.27
N LYS A 385 -7.41 26.51 -0.87
CA LYS A 385 -8.02 26.53 -2.22
C LYS A 385 -9.01 25.37 -2.39
N SER A 386 -8.62 24.17 -1.98
CA SER A 386 -9.42 22.94 -2.13
C SER A 386 -10.44 22.77 -1.00
N LYS A 387 -10.52 23.70 -0.03
CA LYS A 387 -11.44 23.67 1.13
C LYS A 387 -11.33 22.34 1.89
N MET A 388 -10.10 21.89 2.14
CA MET A 388 -9.83 20.70 2.92
C MET A 388 -9.94 21.02 4.41
N PHE A 389 -10.81 20.29 5.10
CA PHE A 389 -11.05 20.46 6.54
C PHE A 389 -11.23 19.09 7.18
N LEU A 390 -11.02 19.01 8.50
CA LEU A 390 -11.44 17.84 9.27
C LEU A 390 -12.91 17.99 9.63
N TYR A 391 -13.65 16.89 9.58
CA TYR A 391 -15.08 16.85 9.82
C TYR A 391 -15.40 15.83 10.91
N ASP A 392 -16.29 16.20 11.83
CA ASP A 392 -16.89 15.31 12.80
C ASP A 392 -18.37 15.09 12.49
N TYR A 393 -18.85 13.88 12.73
CA TYR A 393 -20.27 13.58 12.58
C TYR A 393 -21.06 14.02 13.81
N ASN A 394 -21.95 14.99 13.64
CA ASN A 394 -22.83 15.44 14.71
C ASN A 394 -24.06 14.53 14.77
N THR A 395 -24.12 13.66 15.75
CA THR A 395 -25.22 12.69 15.94
C THR A 395 -26.58 13.35 16.20
N ARG A 396 -26.62 14.60 16.74
CA ARG A 396 -27.87 15.32 17.00
C ARG A 396 -28.50 15.88 15.73
N THR A 397 -27.67 16.35 14.79
CA THR A 397 -28.15 16.95 13.54
C THR A 397 -28.10 16.02 12.34
N GLY A 398 -27.47 14.85 12.48
CA GLY A 398 -27.26 13.92 11.39
C GLY A 398 -26.35 14.45 10.28
N LYS A 399 -25.50 15.45 10.57
CA LYS A 399 -24.67 16.13 9.56
C LYS A 399 -23.20 16.14 9.95
N PHE A 400 -22.34 16.12 8.94
CA PHE A 400 -20.92 16.41 9.13
C PHE A 400 -20.72 17.91 9.37
N VAL A 401 -19.96 18.25 10.40
CA VAL A 401 -19.57 19.62 10.76
C VAL A 401 -18.05 19.74 10.71
N ILE A 402 -17.54 20.92 10.32
CA ILE A 402 -16.10 21.17 10.32
C ILE A 402 -15.64 21.20 11.77
N SER A 403 -14.74 20.29 12.15
CA SER A 403 -14.14 20.21 13.48
C SER A 403 -12.82 20.97 13.57
N ASN A 404 -12.00 20.93 12.51
CA ASN A 404 -10.72 21.62 12.50
C ASN A 404 -10.37 22.13 11.10
N ARG A 405 -9.66 23.26 11.05
CA ARG A 405 -9.17 23.92 9.83
C ARG A 405 -7.65 24.08 9.82
N ASP A 406 -6.98 23.64 10.88
CA ASP A 406 -5.52 23.73 10.98
C ASP A 406 -4.86 22.77 9.96
N PHE A 407 -4.07 23.34 9.08
CA PHE A 407 -3.33 22.62 8.05
C PHE A 407 -2.47 21.49 8.64
N LYS A 408 -1.79 21.73 9.78
CA LYS A 408 -0.90 20.73 10.39
C LYS A 408 -1.68 19.51 10.88
N GLU A 409 -2.84 19.72 11.48
CA GLU A 409 -3.69 18.61 11.95
C GLU A 409 -4.37 17.89 10.78
N ILE A 410 -4.78 18.61 9.72
CA ILE A 410 -5.30 17.99 8.49
C ILE A 410 -4.23 17.07 7.88
N LYS A 411 -3.03 17.59 7.64
CA LYS A 411 -1.91 16.84 7.06
C LYS A 411 -1.53 15.64 7.92
N LYS A 412 -1.41 15.82 9.24
CA LYS A 412 -1.09 14.75 10.18
C LYS A 412 -2.12 13.61 10.15
N THR A 413 -3.41 13.96 10.10
CA THR A 413 -4.51 12.98 10.03
C THR A 413 -4.45 12.18 8.73
N ILE A 414 -4.22 12.84 7.59
CA ILE A 414 -4.10 12.17 6.29
C ILE A 414 -2.87 11.25 6.28
N LEU A 415 -1.71 11.74 6.71
CA LEU A 415 -0.48 10.94 6.75
C LEU A 415 -0.63 9.72 7.66
N LYS A 416 -1.32 9.84 8.80
CA LYS A 416 -1.61 8.72 9.69
C LYS A 416 -2.44 7.64 8.98
N GLN A 417 -3.48 8.03 8.24
CA GLN A 417 -4.32 7.10 7.48
C GLN A 417 -3.57 6.40 6.33
N LEU A 418 -2.56 7.05 5.74
CA LEU A 418 -1.76 6.50 4.65
C LEU A 418 -0.58 5.65 5.13
N THR A 419 -0.06 5.93 6.32
CA THR A 419 1.07 5.18 6.89
C THR A 419 0.69 3.71 7.06
N ASN A 420 1.56 2.82 6.58
CA ASN A 420 1.33 1.37 6.54
C ASN A 420 -0.04 0.98 5.93
N ILE A 421 -0.54 1.77 4.99
CA ILE A 421 -1.86 1.58 4.34
C ILE A 421 -3.00 1.60 5.38
N GLY A 422 -2.86 2.37 6.46
CA GLY A 422 -3.82 2.42 7.57
C GLY A 422 -3.89 1.16 8.43
N GLN A 423 -2.95 0.24 8.27
CA GLN A 423 -2.89 -1.00 9.05
C GLN A 423 -1.98 -0.85 10.26
N PRO A 424 -2.29 -1.50 11.40
CA PRO A 424 -1.42 -1.46 12.57
C PRO A 424 -0.07 -2.10 12.30
N ILE A 425 0.98 -1.59 12.95
CA ILE A 425 2.32 -2.16 12.87
C ILE A 425 2.49 -3.17 14.00
N ILE A 426 2.48 -4.45 13.64
CA ILE A 426 2.67 -5.57 14.57
C ILE A 426 3.96 -6.29 14.18
N LYS A 427 4.81 -6.58 15.18
CA LYS A 427 6.08 -7.28 14.97
C LYS A 427 6.20 -8.48 15.87
N VAL A 428 6.85 -9.52 15.38
CA VAL A 428 7.31 -10.65 16.19
C VAL A 428 8.51 -10.18 17.01
N ILE A 429 8.41 -10.34 18.33
CA ILE A 429 9.49 -9.98 19.26
C ILE A 429 10.24 -11.21 19.75
N ASP A 430 9.50 -12.30 20.05
CA ASP A 430 10.10 -13.53 20.56
C ASP A 430 9.26 -14.73 20.11
N GLY A 431 9.89 -15.67 19.42
CA GLY A 431 9.30 -16.95 18.99
C GLY A 431 9.53 -18.08 20.00
N ASN A 432 10.24 -17.79 21.08
CA ASN A 432 10.46 -18.75 22.18
C ASN A 432 10.12 -18.11 23.54
N PHE A 433 9.08 -17.33 23.57
CA PHE A 433 8.66 -16.60 24.77
C PHE A 433 8.48 -17.53 25.97
N LYS A 434 9.00 -17.10 27.12
CA LYS A 434 9.08 -17.88 28.36
C LYS A 434 9.85 -19.22 28.21
N ASN A 435 10.68 -19.37 27.21
CA ASN A 435 11.39 -20.64 26.87
C ASN A 435 10.45 -21.84 26.66
N ARG A 436 9.24 -21.59 26.13
CA ARG A 436 8.22 -22.63 25.87
C ARG A 436 7.78 -22.70 24.42
N GLY A 437 8.47 -21.96 23.54
CA GLY A 437 8.12 -21.84 22.13
C GLY A 437 6.80 -21.07 21.90
N GLU A 438 6.35 -20.31 22.89
CA GLU A 438 5.21 -19.40 22.75
C GLU A 438 5.61 -18.21 21.88
N LEU A 439 4.67 -17.62 21.15
CA LEU A 439 4.91 -16.50 20.26
C LEU A 439 4.56 -15.18 20.95
N LEU A 440 5.51 -14.24 21.01
CA LEU A 440 5.26 -12.89 21.50
C LEU A 440 5.28 -11.90 20.35
N LEU A 441 4.17 -11.20 20.19
CA LEU A 441 4.00 -10.09 19.27
C LEU A 441 3.96 -8.76 20.02
N HIS A 442 4.30 -7.68 19.35
CA HIS A 442 4.17 -6.33 19.89
C HIS A 442 3.50 -5.41 18.87
N HIS A 443 2.48 -4.68 19.29
CA HIS A 443 1.85 -3.63 18.53
C HIS A 443 2.53 -2.30 18.82
N PHE A 444 3.08 -1.68 17.78
CA PHE A 444 3.66 -0.33 17.84
C PHE A 444 2.53 0.70 17.78
N HIS A 445 2.05 1.09 18.95
CA HIS A 445 0.91 1.99 19.10
C HIS A 445 1.25 3.41 18.64
N ASP A 446 0.52 3.93 17.67
CA ASP A 446 0.69 5.26 17.06
C ASP A 446 -0.40 6.27 17.49
N GLY A 447 -1.14 5.94 18.54
CA GLY A 447 -2.26 6.72 19.08
C GLY A 447 -3.63 6.10 18.87
N ASP A 448 -3.75 4.99 18.12
CA ASP A 448 -5.00 4.25 17.93
C ASP A 448 -4.90 2.87 18.57
N ASP A 449 -5.90 2.53 19.37
CA ASP A 449 -6.05 1.20 19.94
C ASP A 449 -6.43 0.17 18.87
N LEU A 450 -5.94 -1.06 18.99
CA LEU A 450 -6.38 -2.16 18.14
C LEU A 450 -7.87 -2.43 18.35
N LYS A 451 -8.58 -2.66 17.25
CA LYS A 451 -9.98 -3.08 17.32
C LYS A 451 -10.06 -4.44 17.99
N TYR A 452 -10.65 -4.45 19.17
CA TYR A 452 -10.57 -5.57 20.12
C TYR A 452 -11.04 -6.90 19.53
N ASP A 453 -12.20 -6.93 18.86
CA ASP A 453 -12.75 -8.17 18.28
C ASP A 453 -11.82 -8.73 17.20
N TYR A 454 -11.25 -7.87 16.35
CA TYR A 454 -10.29 -8.28 15.32
C TYR A 454 -8.98 -8.77 15.90
N LEU A 455 -8.52 -8.16 17.00
CA LEU A 455 -7.32 -8.59 17.70
C LEU A 455 -7.48 -10.03 18.23
N LEU A 456 -8.61 -10.34 18.88
CA LEU A 456 -8.87 -11.68 19.43
C LEU A 456 -8.90 -12.74 18.32
N GLU A 457 -9.58 -12.48 17.21
CA GLU A 457 -9.60 -13.43 16.08
C GLU A 457 -8.23 -13.52 15.39
N CYS A 458 -7.47 -12.43 15.30
CA CYS A 458 -6.13 -12.43 14.72
C CYS A 458 -5.17 -13.36 15.50
N ILE A 459 -5.07 -13.22 16.83
CA ILE A 459 -4.18 -14.08 17.63
C ILE A 459 -4.65 -15.54 17.65
N LYS A 460 -5.95 -15.80 17.59
CA LYS A 460 -6.52 -17.14 17.43
C LYS A 460 -6.13 -17.77 16.08
N ASN A 461 -6.18 -16.99 14.98
CA ASN A 461 -5.78 -17.47 13.66
C ASN A 461 -4.26 -17.66 13.55
N ILE A 462 -3.45 -16.82 14.20
CA ILE A 462 -2.00 -17.06 14.32
C ILE A 462 -1.74 -18.34 15.12
N TYR A 463 -2.49 -18.60 16.20
CA TYR A 463 -2.37 -19.84 16.98
C TYR A 463 -2.63 -21.10 16.12
N LYS A 464 -3.63 -21.08 15.22
CA LYS A 464 -3.91 -22.23 14.33
C LYS A 464 -2.69 -22.59 13.46
N ILE A 465 -1.83 -21.60 13.15
CA ILE A 465 -0.60 -21.79 12.35
C ILE A 465 0.59 -22.12 13.27
N TRP A 466 0.75 -21.39 14.38
CA TRP A 466 1.88 -21.53 15.29
C TRP A 466 1.76 -22.74 16.23
N THR A 467 0.54 -23.19 16.50
CA THR A 467 0.18 -24.35 17.35
C THR A 467 0.59 -24.28 18.84
N ARG A 468 1.04 -23.11 19.30
CA ARG A 468 1.42 -22.83 20.68
C ARG A 468 0.85 -21.47 21.09
N PRO A 469 0.78 -21.16 22.41
CA PRO A 469 0.23 -19.89 22.85
C PRO A 469 0.82 -18.68 22.15
N VAL A 470 -0.06 -17.74 21.78
CA VAL A 470 0.27 -16.49 21.11
C VAL A 470 -0.08 -15.33 22.00
N HIS A 471 0.88 -14.45 22.23
CA HIS A 471 0.76 -13.27 23.06
C HIS A 471 0.93 -12.03 22.20
N ILE A 472 0.21 -10.97 22.51
CA ILE A 472 0.42 -9.64 21.93
C ILE A 472 0.45 -8.59 23.04
N GLU A 473 1.48 -7.75 23.02
CA GLU A 473 1.59 -6.58 23.89
C GLU A 473 1.11 -5.34 23.13
N THR A 474 0.21 -4.60 23.76
CA THR A 474 -0.37 -3.38 23.19
C THR A 474 -0.79 -2.41 24.28
N LEU A 475 -1.10 -1.17 23.90
CA LEU A 475 -1.83 -0.24 24.74
C LEU A 475 -3.35 -0.43 24.50
N VAL A 476 -4.12 -0.40 25.56
CA VAL A 476 -5.58 -0.33 25.53
C VAL A 476 -5.97 0.75 26.52
N GLU A 477 -6.61 1.81 26.05
CA GLU A 477 -6.95 2.99 26.87
C GLU A 477 -5.73 3.56 27.63
N ASN A 478 -4.59 3.64 26.95
CA ASN A 478 -3.30 4.09 27.51
C ASN A 478 -2.71 3.20 28.63
N VAL A 479 -3.23 1.98 28.80
CA VAL A 479 -2.70 0.99 29.76
C VAL A 479 -2.02 -0.13 28.98
N LYS A 480 -0.78 -0.44 29.33
CA LYS A 480 -0.08 -1.59 28.75
C LYS A 480 -0.74 -2.90 29.17
N ARG A 481 -1.13 -3.68 28.18
CA ARG A 481 -1.76 -4.99 28.38
C ARG A 481 -1.09 -6.03 27.50
N ARG A 482 -1.01 -7.23 28.03
CA ARG A 482 -0.69 -8.45 27.27
C ARG A 482 -1.95 -9.26 27.11
N ILE A 483 -2.35 -9.51 25.88
CA ILE A 483 -3.49 -10.35 25.52
C ILE A 483 -2.93 -11.63 24.93
N ALA A 484 -3.41 -12.78 25.37
CA ALA A 484 -2.93 -14.06 24.92
C ALA A 484 -4.07 -15.02 24.58
N PHE A 485 -3.79 -15.95 23.67
CA PHE A 485 -4.63 -17.09 23.36
C PHE A 485 -3.84 -18.37 23.53
N ASP A 486 -4.34 -19.29 24.36
CA ASP A 486 -3.68 -20.56 24.71
C ASP A 486 -4.17 -21.76 23.90
N GLY A 487 -5.13 -21.56 23.01
CA GLY A 487 -5.82 -22.59 22.24
C GLY A 487 -7.27 -22.81 22.70
N ASN A 488 -7.61 -22.39 23.91
CA ASN A 488 -8.96 -22.55 24.47
C ASN A 488 -9.56 -21.20 24.86
N THR A 489 -8.80 -20.38 25.56
CA THR A 489 -9.29 -19.13 26.17
C THR A 489 -8.35 -17.96 25.88
N HIS A 490 -8.97 -16.76 25.84
CA HIS A 490 -8.21 -15.53 25.84
C HIS A 490 -7.94 -15.05 27.26
N THR A 491 -6.74 -14.61 27.54
CA THR A 491 -6.33 -14.02 28.81
C THR A 491 -5.82 -12.60 28.61
N ILE A 492 -6.05 -11.73 29.59
CA ILE A 492 -5.63 -10.33 29.57
C ILE A 492 -4.88 -10.06 30.86
N GLU A 493 -3.64 -9.62 30.74
CA GLU A 493 -2.77 -9.24 31.86
C GLU A 493 -2.39 -7.77 31.73
N LYS A 494 -2.34 -7.04 32.82
CA LYS A 494 -1.73 -5.71 32.89
C LYS A 494 -0.22 -5.88 33.10
N ILE A 495 0.60 -5.21 32.29
CA ILE A 495 2.08 -5.30 32.31
C ILE A 495 2.73 -3.95 32.57
#